data_df8a569876cf71e1347fdc5361a75550
#
_entry.id   df8a569876cf71e1347fdc5361a75550
#
_cell.length_a   1.000
_cell.length_b   1.000
_cell.length_c   1.000
_cell.angle_alpha   90.00
_cell.angle_beta   90.00
_cell.angle_gamma   90.00
#
_symmetry.space_group_name_H-M   'P 1'
#
loop_
_entity.id
_entity.type
_entity.pdbx_description
1 polymer ?
#
loop_
_entity_poly.entity_id
_entity_poly.type
_entity_poly.pdbx_seq_one_letter_code
_entity_poly.pdbx_strand_id
1 'polypeptide(L)'
;MSRPLLQLALDHSSLEAAQRDVTLLKDSVDIVEAGTILCLNEGLGAVKALREQCPDKIIVADWKVADAGETLAQQAFGAGANWMTIICAAPLATVEKGHAMAQNCGGEIQIELFGNWTLDDARDWHRIG
;
A
#
# COMPACT_ATOMS: atom_id res chain seq x y z
N MET A 1 21.61 -14.54 1.31
CA MET A 1 20.13 -14.42 1.38
C MET A 1 19.80 -13.08 2.02
N SER A 2 18.88 -12.34 1.43
CA SER A 2 18.36 -11.13 2.08
C SER A 2 17.55 -11.54 3.32
N ARG A 3 17.64 -10.76 4.41
CA ARG A 3 16.78 -10.96 5.56
C ARG A 3 15.32 -10.64 5.21
N PRO A 4 14.34 -11.26 5.86
CA PRO A 4 12.95 -10.83 5.72
C PRO A 4 12.77 -9.36 6.14
N LEU A 5 11.88 -8.66 5.45
CA LEU A 5 11.48 -7.30 5.83
C LEU A 5 10.37 -7.37 6.89
N LEU A 6 10.42 -6.46 7.85
CA LEU A 6 9.41 -6.32 8.89
C LEU A 6 8.50 -5.13 8.57
N GLN A 7 7.19 -5.39 8.49
CA GLN A 7 6.17 -4.39 8.21
C GLN A 7 5.38 -4.06 9.47
N LEU A 8 5.21 -2.77 9.74
CA LEU A 8 4.36 -2.23 10.79
C LEU A 8 3.04 -1.77 10.19
N ALA A 9 1.95 -2.43 10.53
CA ALA A 9 0.59 -2.07 10.11
C ALA A 9 -0.04 -1.11 11.12
N LEU A 10 -0.47 0.07 10.65
CA LEU A 10 -1.05 1.12 11.47
C LEU A 10 -2.55 1.22 11.19
N ASP A 11 -3.34 0.51 11.99
CA ASP A 11 -4.81 0.49 11.92
C ASP A 11 -5.48 1.40 12.98
N HIS A 12 -4.80 2.47 13.33
CA HIS A 12 -5.31 3.48 14.26
C HIS A 12 -6.47 4.28 13.65
N SER A 13 -7.35 4.78 14.51
CA SER A 13 -8.43 5.67 14.09
C SER A 13 -8.04 7.14 14.03
N SER A 14 -6.80 7.49 14.40
CA SER A 14 -6.27 8.85 14.30
C SER A 14 -4.81 8.86 13.89
N LEU A 15 -4.41 9.86 13.15
CA LEU A 15 -3.03 10.06 12.71
C LEU A 15 -2.08 10.28 13.89
N GLU A 16 -2.51 11.04 14.90
CA GLU A 16 -1.72 11.30 16.10
C GLU A 16 -1.32 10.00 16.81
N ALA A 17 -2.27 9.08 16.99
CA ALA A 17 -1.99 7.79 17.61
C ALA A 17 -1.01 6.95 16.77
N ALA A 18 -1.21 6.90 15.46
CA ALA A 18 -0.32 6.21 14.54
C ALA A 18 1.10 6.78 14.58
N GLN A 19 1.24 8.10 14.55
CA GLN A 19 2.54 8.77 14.58
C GLN A 19 3.31 8.56 15.89
N ARG A 20 2.60 8.42 17.03
CA ARG A 20 3.23 8.06 18.31
C ARG A 20 3.88 6.67 18.24
N ASP A 21 3.16 5.68 17.71
CA ASP A 21 3.69 4.33 17.58
C ASP A 21 4.83 4.26 16.56
N VAL A 22 4.72 4.98 15.45
CA VAL A 22 5.82 5.12 14.48
C VAL A 22 7.07 5.70 15.14
N THR A 23 6.94 6.72 15.97
CA THR A 23 8.09 7.32 16.68
C THR A 23 8.84 6.29 17.53
N LEU A 24 8.11 5.34 18.13
CA LEU A 24 8.70 4.28 18.96
C LEU A 24 9.31 3.13 18.15
N LEU A 25 8.75 2.83 16.97
CA LEU A 25 8.99 1.57 16.27
C LEU A 25 9.77 1.72 14.95
N LYS A 26 9.82 2.92 14.35
CA LYS A 26 10.37 3.12 13.00
C LYS A 26 11.81 2.60 12.81
N ASP A 27 12.64 2.65 13.84
CA ASP A 27 14.02 2.18 13.75
C ASP A 27 14.14 0.64 13.78
N SER A 28 13.04 -0.05 14.13
CA SER A 28 12.98 -1.51 14.21
C SER A 28 12.27 -2.16 13.03
N VAL A 29 11.70 -1.38 12.11
CA VAL A 29 10.94 -1.88 10.97
C VAL A 29 11.51 -1.39 9.64
N ASP A 30 11.15 -2.07 8.56
CA ASP A 30 11.57 -1.75 7.20
C ASP A 30 10.46 -1.06 6.41
N ILE A 31 9.23 -1.42 6.72
CA ILE A 31 8.03 -1.01 6.01
C ILE A 31 7.03 -0.43 7.01
N VAL A 32 6.42 0.69 6.66
CA VAL A 32 5.36 1.34 7.43
C VAL A 32 4.10 1.39 6.58
N GLU A 33 3.03 0.81 7.08
CA GLU A 33 1.75 0.72 6.37
C GLU A 33 0.73 1.69 6.94
N ALA A 34 0.23 2.58 6.08
CA ALA A 34 -0.99 3.32 6.35
C ALA A 34 -2.18 2.37 6.16
N GLY A 35 -2.67 1.81 7.25
CA GLY A 35 -3.74 0.81 7.24
C GLY A 35 -5.06 1.36 6.73
N THR A 36 -5.95 0.48 6.31
CA THR A 36 -7.26 0.84 5.74
C THR A 36 -8.07 1.73 6.68
N ILE A 37 -8.12 1.38 7.97
CA ILE A 37 -8.86 2.16 8.98
C ILE A 37 -8.28 3.57 9.10
N LEU A 38 -6.96 3.69 9.18
CA LEU A 38 -6.28 4.98 9.28
C LEU A 38 -6.57 5.83 8.04
N CYS A 39 -6.47 5.26 6.85
CA CYS A 39 -6.73 5.97 5.60
C CYS A 39 -8.19 6.38 5.44
N LEU A 40 -9.15 5.59 5.92
CA LEU A 40 -10.56 5.97 5.91
C LEU A 40 -10.87 7.15 6.85
N ASN A 41 -10.15 7.28 7.95
CA ASN A 41 -10.32 8.39 8.89
C ASN A 41 -9.59 9.65 8.44
N GLU A 42 -8.37 9.53 7.89
CA GLU A 42 -7.44 10.65 7.68
C GLU A 42 -7.18 10.94 6.18
N GLY A 43 -7.72 10.10 5.29
CA GLY A 43 -7.55 10.25 3.85
C GLY A 43 -6.08 10.18 3.40
N LEU A 44 -5.75 10.89 2.33
CA LEU A 44 -4.38 10.98 1.79
C LEU A 44 -3.37 11.56 2.78
N GLY A 45 -3.86 12.31 3.77
CA GLY A 45 -3.03 12.90 4.82
C GLY A 45 -2.26 11.86 5.63
N ALA A 46 -2.83 10.67 5.82
CA ALA A 46 -2.15 9.57 6.52
C ALA A 46 -0.87 9.16 5.78
N VAL A 47 -0.96 8.90 4.48
CA VAL A 47 0.19 8.48 3.67
C VAL A 47 1.27 9.57 3.64
N LYS A 48 0.87 10.83 3.42
CA LYS A 48 1.80 11.97 3.40
C LYS A 48 2.56 12.12 4.71
N ALA A 49 1.84 12.10 5.83
CA ALA A 49 2.44 12.25 7.15
C ALA A 49 3.40 11.12 7.51
N LEU A 50 3.07 9.87 7.16
CA LEU A 50 3.96 8.73 7.37
C LEU A 50 5.20 8.82 6.47
N ARG A 51 5.07 9.26 5.21
CA ARG A 51 6.22 9.52 4.34
C ARG A 51 7.14 10.60 4.91
N GLU A 52 6.60 11.69 5.42
CA GLU A 52 7.38 12.76 6.04
C GLU A 52 8.12 12.28 7.30
N GLN A 53 7.46 11.47 8.12
CA GLN A 53 8.04 10.92 9.36
C GLN A 53 9.07 9.81 9.11
N CYS A 54 8.93 9.07 7.98
CA CYS A 54 9.76 7.92 7.62
C CYS A 54 10.27 8.03 6.19
N PRO A 55 11.14 9.02 5.88
CA PRO A 55 11.57 9.29 4.50
C PRO A 55 12.38 8.14 3.87
N ASP A 56 13.01 7.31 4.67
CA ASP A 56 13.88 6.20 4.29
C ASP A 56 13.19 4.82 4.28
N LYS A 57 11.90 4.75 4.69
CA LYS A 57 11.15 3.49 4.76
C LYS A 57 10.29 3.27 3.51
N ILE A 58 9.93 2.02 3.28
CA ILE A 58 8.86 1.69 2.34
C ILE A 58 7.53 2.07 2.99
N ILE A 59 6.72 2.86 2.30
CA ILE A 59 5.38 3.24 2.74
C ILE A 59 4.36 2.47 1.92
N VAL A 60 3.43 1.81 2.60
CA VAL A 60 2.32 1.08 1.97
C VAL A 60 1.02 1.85 2.20
N ALA A 61 0.28 2.08 1.12
CA ALA A 61 -1.10 2.53 1.16
C ALA A 61 -2.02 1.30 1.10
N ASP A 62 -2.51 0.86 2.25
CA ASP A 62 -3.38 -0.31 2.34
C ASP A 62 -4.84 0.07 2.08
N TRP A 63 -5.16 0.31 0.83
CA TRP A 63 -6.47 0.82 0.41
C TRP A 63 -7.43 -0.26 -0.06
N LYS A 64 -6.96 -1.48 -0.23
CA LYS A 64 -7.79 -2.61 -0.68
C LYS A 64 -8.61 -2.25 -1.93
N VAL A 65 -7.91 -1.68 -2.91
CA VAL A 65 -8.53 -1.16 -4.13
C VAL A 65 -9.31 -2.27 -4.83
N ALA A 66 -10.56 -1.98 -5.20
CA ALA A 66 -11.43 -2.89 -5.94
C ALA A 66 -11.72 -2.41 -7.36
N ASP A 67 -11.67 -1.10 -7.59
CA ASP A 67 -11.84 -0.45 -8.89
C ASP A 67 -11.02 0.83 -9.01
N ALA A 68 -11.13 1.57 -10.11
CA ALA A 68 -10.43 2.84 -10.34
C ALA A 68 -8.91 2.76 -10.10
N GLY A 69 -8.27 1.64 -10.47
CA GLY A 69 -6.87 1.32 -10.16
C GLY A 69 -5.91 2.42 -10.58
N GLU A 70 -6.07 3.02 -11.75
CA GLU A 70 -5.21 4.10 -12.25
C GLU A 70 -5.28 5.35 -11.37
N THR A 71 -6.49 5.83 -11.07
CA THR A 71 -6.71 7.05 -10.28
C THR A 71 -6.21 6.88 -8.85
N LEU A 72 -6.53 5.73 -8.23
CA LEU A 72 -6.11 5.47 -6.85
C LEU A 72 -4.60 5.26 -6.74
N ALA A 73 -3.98 4.58 -7.71
CA ALA A 73 -2.53 4.45 -7.77
C ALA A 73 -1.84 5.82 -7.91
N GLN A 74 -2.35 6.68 -8.80
CA GLN A 74 -1.83 8.05 -8.94
C GLN A 74 -1.89 8.82 -7.62
N GLN A 75 -3.00 8.70 -6.88
CA GLN A 75 -3.17 9.35 -5.58
C GLN A 75 -2.23 8.77 -4.51
N ALA A 76 -2.13 7.45 -4.41
CA ALA A 76 -1.29 6.78 -3.43
C ALA A 76 0.19 7.16 -3.60
N PHE A 77 0.70 7.01 -4.82
CA PHE A 77 2.11 7.31 -5.13
C PHE A 77 2.39 8.81 -5.07
N GLY A 78 1.44 9.64 -5.51
CA GLY A 78 1.52 11.10 -5.37
C GLY A 78 1.54 11.57 -3.91
N ALA A 79 0.95 10.79 -3.00
CA ALA A 79 1.01 11.03 -1.55
C ALA A 79 2.31 10.52 -0.90
N GLY A 80 3.14 9.78 -1.62
CA GLY A 80 4.43 9.27 -1.14
C GLY A 80 4.46 7.79 -0.80
N ALA A 81 3.43 7.01 -1.15
CA ALA A 81 3.48 5.56 -1.04
C ALA A 81 4.52 4.97 -2.01
N ASN A 82 5.14 3.85 -1.62
CA ASN A 82 5.93 3.00 -2.50
C ASN A 82 5.07 1.84 -3.03
N TRP A 83 4.15 1.35 -2.21
CA TRP A 83 3.26 0.24 -2.54
C TRP A 83 1.81 0.63 -2.27
N MET A 84 0.91 0.07 -3.08
CA MET A 84 -0.53 0.19 -2.87
C MET A 84 -1.19 -1.18 -2.98
N THR A 85 -2.13 -1.49 -2.10
CA THR A 85 -2.85 -2.78 -2.15
C THR A 85 -4.04 -2.73 -3.09
N ILE A 86 -4.20 -3.80 -3.88
CA ILE A 86 -5.40 -4.12 -4.65
C ILE A 86 -5.92 -5.48 -4.18
N ILE A 87 -7.20 -5.62 -3.90
CA ILE A 87 -7.75 -6.91 -3.48
C ILE A 87 -7.78 -7.91 -4.64
N CYS A 88 -7.57 -9.18 -4.32
CA CYS A 88 -7.57 -10.27 -5.32
C CYS A 88 -8.92 -10.41 -6.07
N ALA A 89 -10.00 -9.95 -5.48
CA ALA A 89 -11.33 -9.95 -6.11
C ALA A 89 -11.55 -8.80 -7.11
N ALA A 90 -10.60 -7.87 -7.24
CA ALA A 90 -10.69 -6.78 -8.21
C ALA A 90 -10.64 -7.33 -9.65
N PRO A 91 -11.35 -6.71 -10.60
CA PRO A 91 -11.21 -7.04 -12.00
C PRO A 91 -9.75 -6.93 -12.48
N LEU A 92 -9.32 -7.82 -13.37
CA LEU A 92 -7.94 -7.82 -13.87
C LEU A 92 -7.57 -6.47 -14.50
N ALA A 93 -8.51 -5.82 -15.19
CA ALA A 93 -8.32 -4.47 -15.74
C ALA A 93 -7.98 -3.41 -14.67
N THR A 94 -8.49 -3.56 -13.45
CA THR A 94 -8.13 -2.69 -12.31
C THR A 94 -6.67 -2.88 -11.92
N VAL A 95 -6.21 -4.13 -11.89
CA VAL A 95 -4.80 -4.47 -11.59
C VAL A 95 -3.88 -3.95 -12.68
N GLU A 96 -4.21 -4.19 -13.96
CA GLU A 96 -3.44 -3.71 -15.12
C GLU A 96 -3.27 -2.19 -15.10
N LYS A 97 -4.35 -1.45 -14.86
CA LYS A 97 -4.34 0.02 -14.80
C LYS A 97 -3.57 0.55 -13.59
N GLY A 98 -3.76 -0.09 -12.44
CA GLY A 98 -3.00 0.25 -11.23
C GLY A 98 -1.51 0.00 -11.41
N HIS A 99 -1.13 -1.14 -11.97
CA HIS A 99 0.26 -1.48 -12.25
C HIS A 99 0.91 -0.52 -13.26
N ALA A 100 0.23 -0.21 -14.36
CA ALA A 100 0.75 0.75 -15.35
C ALA A 100 1.03 2.13 -14.72
N MET A 101 0.14 2.61 -13.84
CA MET A 101 0.35 3.85 -13.11
C MET A 101 1.49 3.72 -12.09
N ALA A 102 1.59 2.59 -11.39
CA ALA A 102 2.69 2.32 -10.47
C ALA A 102 4.05 2.40 -11.19
N GLN A 103 4.18 1.79 -12.35
CA GLN A 103 5.41 1.87 -13.16
C GLN A 103 5.76 3.32 -13.53
N ASN A 104 4.79 4.13 -13.90
CA ASN A 104 5.00 5.54 -14.23
C ASN A 104 5.44 6.38 -13.01
N CYS A 105 5.05 5.97 -11.80
CA CYS A 105 5.37 6.67 -10.56
C CYS A 105 6.56 6.07 -9.80
N GLY A 106 7.14 4.97 -10.28
CA GLY A 106 8.21 4.25 -9.58
C GLY A 106 7.74 3.49 -8.33
N GLY A 107 6.46 3.10 -8.30
CA GLY A 107 5.86 2.31 -7.23
C GLY A 107 5.52 0.89 -7.65
N GLU A 108 4.92 0.13 -6.75
CA GLU A 108 4.52 -1.27 -6.97
C GLU A 108 3.11 -1.52 -6.44
N ILE A 109 2.44 -2.52 -7.02
CA ILE A 109 1.13 -3.01 -6.56
C ILE A 109 1.34 -4.30 -5.77
N GLN A 110 0.69 -4.37 -4.63
CA GLN A 110 0.54 -5.61 -3.85
C GLN A 110 -0.87 -6.17 -4.03
N ILE A 111 -0.98 -7.42 -4.46
CA ILE A 111 -2.28 -8.12 -4.45
C ILE A 111 -2.54 -8.65 -3.04
N GLU A 112 -3.59 -8.16 -2.42
CA GLU A 112 -4.04 -8.68 -1.13
C GLU A 112 -4.93 -9.90 -1.32
N LEU A 113 -4.49 -11.04 -0.82
CA LEU A 113 -5.16 -12.33 -0.95
C LEU A 113 -6.34 -12.42 0.02
N PHE A 114 -7.29 -11.53 -0.14
CA PHE A 114 -8.47 -11.38 0.68
C PHE A 114 -9.69 -11.96 -0.04
N GLY A 115 -10.12 -13.12 0.39
CA GLY A 115 -11.23 -13.83 -0.24
C GLY A 115 -10.77 -15.01 -1.12
N ASN A 116 -11.57 -15.37 -2.10
CA ASN A 116 -11.28 -16.50 -2.99
C ASN A 116 -10.33 -16.08 -4.11
N TRP A 117 -9.34 -16.90 -4.35
CA TRP A 117 -8.42 -16.77 -5.49
C TRP A 117 -7.89 -18.16 -5.89
N THR A 118 -7.33 -18.27 -7.06
CA THR A 118 -6.78 -19.49 -7.62
C THR A 118 -5.33 -19.28 -8.05
N LEU A 119 -4.62 -20.38 -8.32
CA LEU A 119 -3.27 -20.30 -8.90
C LEU A 119 -3.27 -19.70 -10.31
N ASP A 120 -4.37 -19.80 -11.05
CA ASP A 120 -4.47 -19.16 -12.37
C ASP A 120 -4.60 -17.64 -12.20
N ASP A 121 -5.37 -17.15 -11.23
CA ASP A 121 -5.40 -15.72 -10.90
C ASP A 121 -4.00 -15.21 -10.53
N ALA A 122 -3.25 -15.95 -9.72
CA ALA A 122 -1.88 -15.58 -9.35
C ALA A 122 -0.94 -15.54 -10.57
N ARG A 123 -1.11 -16.45 -11.53
CA ARG A 123 -0.35 -16.42 -12.79
C ARG A 123 -0.72 -15.22 -13.66
N ASP A 124 -1.99 -14.81 -13.67
CA ASP A 124 -2.44 -13.64 -14.40
C ASP A 124 -1.84 -12.36 -13.81
N TRP A 125 -1.88 -12.21 -12.48
CA TRP A 125 -1.21 -11.08 -11.82
C TRP A 125 0.31 -11.06 -12.08
N HIS A 126 0.97 -12.21 -12.02
CA HIS A 126 2.39 -12.32 -12.32
C HIS A 126 2.74 -11.94 -13.78
N ARG A 127 1.84 -12.18 -14.75
CA ARG A 127 2.04 -11.77 -16.14
C ARG A 127 1.92 -10.25 -16.35
N ILE A 128 1.18 -9.57 -15.48
CA ILE A 128 1.07 -8.12 -15.53
C ILE A 128 2.38 -7.46 -15.06
N GLY A 129 3.08 -8.07 -14.13
CA GLY A 129 4.33 -7.62 -13.52
C GLY A 129 4.38 -7.97 -12.06
#